data_bfa7f228c269b6eb312524ca16ace5c4
#
_entry.id   bfa7f228c269b6eb312524ca16ace5c4
#
_cell.length_a   1.000
_cell.length_b   1.000
_cell.length_c   1.000
_cell.angle_alpha   90.00
_cell.angle_beta   90.00
_cell.angle_gamma   90.00
#
_symmetry.space_group_name_H-M   'P 1'
#
loop_
_entity.id
_entity.type
_entity.pdbx_description
1 polymer ?
#
loop_
_entity_poly.entity_id
_entity_poly.type
_entity_poly.pdbx_seq_one_letter_code
_entity_poly.pdbx_strand_id
1 'polypeptide(L)'
;MKAAYLALVALLVGSTAVAASSVAGYGPLAYITYHIINTNEGNITIVPANINLGNLTPGEKGNVTVNASVTLSKTDNYTIMLLHLEKLKKDFSEFKAIINIGNKTITIDLDHPFAVLQLSNGTYQVHITIVYQVSQNPSGDLNVNNEPLLIIHPGVVHKDDHHEHHGHHHDNGNDDQGDDDQGDG
;
A
#
# COMPACT_ATOMS: atom_id res chain seq x y z
N MET A 1 36.55 42.70 30.28
CA MET A 1 35.06 42.59 30.29
C MET A 1 34.67 41.72 29.09
N LYS A 2 34.30 40.45 29.36
CA LYS A 2 33.93 39.49 28.30
C LYS A 2 32.41 39.31 28.40
N ALA A 3 31.69 39.77 27.37
CA ALA A 3 30.24 39.59 27.26
C ALA A 3 29.95 38.18 26.76
N ALA A 4 29.24 37.42 27.57
CA ALA A 4 28.73 36.10 27.21
C ALA A 4 27.45 36.27 26.41
N TYR A 5 27.43 35.80 25.17
CA TYR A 5 26.23 35.68 24.37
C TYR A 5 25.51 34.36 24.72
N LEU A 6 24.40 34.50 25.41
CA LEU A 6 23.44 33.42 25.63
C LEU A 6 22.59 33.29 24.37
N ALA A 7 22.85 32.26 23.58
CA ALA A 7 21.98 31.88 22.46
C ALA A 7 20.76 31.17 23.02
N LEU A 8 19.62 31.84 23.01
CA LEU A 8 18.31 31.28 23.32
C LEU A 8 17.81 30.51 22.09
N VAL A 9 17.95 29.19 22.12
CA VAL A 9 17.30 28.33 21.11
C VAL A 9 15.84 28.22 21.50
N ALA A 10 14.97 28.97 20.82
CA ALA A 10 13.53 28.81 20.94
C ALA A 10 13.11 27.55 20.18
N LEU A 11 12.78 26.51 20.91
CA LEU A 11 12.16 25.30 20.38
C LEU A 11 10.70 25.64 20.05
N LEU A 12 10.42 25.91 18.78
CA LEU A 12 9.05 26.03 18.26
C LEU A 12 8.41 24.65 18.21
N VAL A 13 7.81 24.24 19.31
CA VAL A 13 6.87 23.12 19.33
C VAL A 13 5.61 23.61 18.64
N GLY A 14 5.45 23.21 17.36
CA GLY A 14 4.24 23.45 16.61
C GLY A 14 3.06 22.69 17.24
N SER A 15 2.33 23.35 18.11
CA SER A 15 1.05 22.85 18.61
C SER A 15 0.02 22.97 17.47
N THR A 16 -0.27 21.85 16.81
CA THR A 16 -1.49 21.74 16.00
C THR A 16 -2.67 21.81 16.95
N ALA A 17 -3.41 22.93 16.88
CA ALA A 17 -4.65 23.09 17.61
C ALA A 17 -5.66 22.08 17.07
N VAL A 18 -5.88 21.00 17.79
CA VAL A 18 -6.99 20.08 17.57
C VAL A 18 -8.25 20.81 18.03
N ALA A 19 -9.12 21.18 17.08
CA ALA A 19 -10.42 21.72 17.41
C ALA A 19 -11.22 20.67 18.17
N ALA A 20 -11.39 20.90 19.47
CA ALA A 20 -12.22 20.06 20.32
C ALA A 20 -13.69 20.28 19.93
N SER A 21 -14.28 19.35 19.18
CA SER A 21 -15.71 19.25 19.02
C SER A 21 -16.31 18.69 20.30
N SER A 22 -16.92 19.54 21.11
CA SER A 22 -17.64 19.13 22.31
C SER A 22 -18.95 18.47 21.92
N VAL A 23 -18.91 17.17 21.68
CA VAL A 23 -20.11 16.32 21.70
C VAL A 23 -20.22 15.74 23.10
N ALA A 24 -21.40 15.88 23.70
CA ALA A 24 -21.71 15.59 25.10
C ALA A 24 -21.00 14.33 25.64
N GLY A 25 -19.99 14.54 26.49
CA GLY A 25 -19.50 13.54 27.43
C GLY A 25 -18.47 12.53 26.94
N TYR A 26 -18.16 12.43 25.65
CA TYR A 26 -17.19 11.47 25.12
C TYR A 26 -16.29 12.12 24.07
N GLY A 27 -14.98 12.07 24.30
CA GLY A 27 -13.95 12.49 23.35
C GLY A 27 -12.72 11.59 23.45
N PRO A 28 -11.91 11.47 22.41
CA PRO A 28 -10.69 10.69 22.47
C PRO A 28 -9.72 11.31 23.48
N LEU A 29 -9.28 10.51 24.47
CA LEU A 29 -8.30 10.94 25.47
C LEU A 29 -6.89 11.04 24.91
N ALA A 30 -6.58 10.30 23.83
CA ALA A 30 -5.27 10.30 23.21
C ALA A 30 -5.34 9.84 21.76
N TYR A 31 -4.41 10.36 20.96
CA TYR A 31 -4.11 9.85 19.62
C TYR A 31 -2.71 9.26 19.66
N ILE A 32 -2.50 8.12 19.02
CA ILE A 32 -1.20 7.49 18.87
C ILE A 32 -0.80 7.47 17.40
N THR A 33 0.42 7.90 17.12
CA THR A 33 1.08 7.69 15.83
C THR A 33 2.40 7.01 16.09
N TYR A 34 2.62 5.85 15.50
CA TYR A 34 3.90 5.16 15.60
C TYR A 34 4.29 4.58 14.24
N HIS A 35 5.58 4.44 14.06
CA HIS A 35 6.18 3.78 12.91
C HIS A 35 7.04 2.64 13.41
N ILE A 36 6.67 1.41 13.06
CA ILE A 36 7.46 0.22 13.40
C ILE A 36 8.37 -0.07 12.22
N ILE A 37 9.68 0.09 12.42
CA ILE A 37 10.68 -0.33 11.46
C ILE A 37 11.02 -1.79 11.76
N ASN A 38 10.59 -2.71 10.91
CA ASN A 38 10.99 -4.10 10.99
C ASN A 38 12.41 -4.25 10.42
N THR A 39 13.40 -4.41 11.29
CA THR A 39 14.83 -4.48 10.91
C THR A 39 15.28 -5.85 10.42
N ASN A 40 14.39 -6.86 10.37
CA ASN A 40 14.77 -8.24 10.06
C ASN A 40 14.63 -8.65 8.58
N GLU A 41 14.01 -7.82 7.74
CA GLU A 41 13.94 -8.07 6.31
C GLU A 41 14.75 -7.03 5.56
N GLY A 42 15.69 -7.48 4.76
CA GLY A 42 16.74 -6.73 4.04
C GLY A 42 16.42 -5.26 3.81
N ASN A 43 17.17 -4.39 4.43
CA ASN A 43 16.91 -2.95 4.53
C ASN A 43 16.64 -2.31 3.15
N ILE A 44 15.37 -2.07 2.89
CA ILE A 44 14.91 -1.19 1.83
C ILE A 44 14.51 0.12 2.49
N THR A 45 15.15 1.21 2.08
CA THR A 45 14.72 2.55 2.49
C THR A 45 14.06 3.23 1.29
N ILE A 46 12.84 3.73 1.46
CA ILE A 46 12.05 4.33 0.39
C ILE A 46 11.74 5.78 0.76
N VAL A 47 12.00 6.69 -0.18
CA VAL A 47 11.42 8.03 -0.20
C VAL A 47 10.31 8.00 -1.26
N PRO A 48 9.04 7.90 -0.86
CA PRO A 48 7.94 7.70 -1.80
C PRO A 48 7.66 8.95 -2.62
N ALA A 49 7.16 8.74 -3.84
CA ALA A 49 6.58 9.80 -4.65
C ALA A 49 5.13 10.06 -4.23
N ASN A 50 4.67 11.30 -4.41
CA ASN A 50 3.27 11.64 -4.27
C ASN A 50 2.66 11.82 -5.67
N ILE A 51 1.69 10.96 -6.02
CA ILE A 51 0.96 10.99 -7.28
C ILE A 51 -0.37 11.69 -7.03
N ASN A 52 -0.57 12.83 -7.69
CA ASN A 52 -1.82 13.56 -7.65
C ASN A 52 -2.37 13.72 -9.08
N LEU A 53 -3.49 13.06 -9.35
CA LEU A 53 -4.16 13.13 -10.65
C LEU A 53 -5.18 14.30 -10.73
N GLY A 54 -5.46 14.95 -9.60
CA GLY A 54 -6.43 16.04 -9.54
C GLY A 54 -7.89 15.57 -9.63
N ASN A 55 -8.75 16.47 -10.11
CA ASN A 55 -10.16 16.16 -10.37
C ASN A 55 -10.28 15.61 -11.78
N LEU A 56 -10.75 14.38 -11.91
CA LEU A 56 -10.88 13.67 -13.17
C LEU A 56 -12.33 13.62 -13.64
N THR A 57 -12.52 13.65 -14.95
CA THR A 57 -13.84 13.51 -15.57
C THR A 57 -13.95 12.20 -16.34
N PRO A 58 -15.16 11.59 -16.47
CA PRO A 58 -15.35 10.38 -17.26
C PRO A 58 -14.79 10.50 -18.68
N GLY A 59 -14.02 9.50 -19.10
CA GLY A 59 -13.35 9.48 -20.42
C GLY A 59 -12.07 10.29 -20.52
N GLU A 60 -11.70 11.04 -19.49
CA GLU A 60 -10.47 11.83 -19.47
C GLU A 60 -9.22 10.98 -19.59
N LYS A 61 -8.25 11.46 -20.38
CA LYS A 61 -6.94 10.83 -20.57
C LYS A 61 -5.86 11.76 -20.07
N GLY A 62 -4.85 11.19 -19.46
CA GLY A 62 -3.72 11.98 -19.00
C GLY A 62 -2.50 11.15 -18.66
N ASN A 63 -1.46 11.87 -18.30
CA ASN A 63 -0.28 11.28 -17.70
C ASN A 63 0.31 12.22 -16.65
N VAL A 64 1.00 11.63 -15.68
CA VAL A 64 1.75 12.35 -14.67
C VAL A 64 3.07 11.63 -14.42
N THR A 65 4.15 12.39 -14.25
CA THR A 65 5.47 11.84 -13.92
C THR A 65 5.91 12.35 -12.56
N VAL A 66 6.34 11.43 -11.70
CA VAL A 66 6.83 11.72 -10.36
C VAL A 66 8.14 10.98 -10.10
N ASN A 67 8.87 11.41 -9.08
CA ASN A 67 10.15 10.84 -8.70
C ASN A 67 10.07 10.28 -7.28
N ALA A 68 10.63 9.08 -7.11
CA ALA A 68 10.87 8.44 -5.84
C ALA A 68 12.37 8.13 -5.70
N SER A 69 12.78 7.70 -4.52
CA SER A 69 14.12 7.16 -4.29
C SER A 69 14.03 5.87 -3.50
N VAL A 70 14.85 4.89 -3.88
CA VAL A 70 14.95 3.60 -3.21
C VAL A 70 16.41 3.28 -2.92
N THR A 71 16.73 2.91 -1.68
CA THR A 71 18.05 2.42 -1.28
C THR A 71 17.92 0.95 -0.91
N LEU A 72 18.70 0.11 -1.59
CA LEU A 72 18.73 -1.33 -1.42
C LEU A 72 20.05 -1.74 -0.74
N SER A 73 19.97 -2.52 0.31
CA SER A 73 21.16 -3.02 1.03
C SER A 73 21.75 -4.28 0.44
N LYS A 74 21.00 -4.98 -0.43
CA LYS A 74 21.42 -6.26 -1.03
C LYS A 74 21.14 -6.26 -2.54
N THR A 75 21.97 -7.01 -3.26
CA THR A 75 21.69 -7.41 -4.65
C THR A 75 20.72 -8.59 -4.60
N ASP A 76 19.52 -8.42 -5.13
CA ASP A 76 18.47 -9.45 -5.10
C ASP A 76 17.46 -9.23 -6.24
N ASN A 77 16.50 -10.17 -6.36
CA ASN A 77 15.30 -9.95 -7.13
C ASN A 77 14.30 -9.16 -6.29
N TYR A 78 13.71 -8.15 -6.91
CA TYR A 78 12.69 -7.30 -6.30
C TYR A 78 11.44 -7.34 -7.15
N THR A 79 10.30 -7.43 -6.48
CA THR A 79 8.99 -7.31 -7.13
C THR A 79 8.45 -5.91 -6.91
N ILE A 80 8.02 -5.26 -8.00
CA ILE A 80 7.22 -4.04 -7.94
C ILE A 80 5.80 -4.41 -8.32
N MET A 81 4.82 -4.01 -7.51
CA MET A 81 3.43 -4.41 -7.67
C MET A 81 2.48 -3.22 -7.57
N LEU A 82 1.45 -3.22 -8.42
CA LEU A 82 0.31 -2.31 -8.40
C LEU A 82 -0.72 -2.82 -7.40
N LEU A 83 -1.13 -1.96 -6.49
CA LEU A 83 -2.16 -2.25 -5.49
C LEU A 83 -3.55 -1.80 -5.97
N HIS A 84 -4.59 -2.22 -5.26
CA HIS A 84 -5.99 -1.82 -5.46
C HIS A 84 -6.53 -2.09 -6.89
N LEU A 85 -6.08 -3.19 -7.51
CA LEU A 85 -6.37 -3.53 -8.89
C LEU A 85 -7.87 -3.51 -9.22
N GLU A 86 -8.72 -4.06 -8.32
CA GLU A 86 -10.16 -4.10 -8.50
C GLU A 86 -10.83 -2.72 -8.47
N LYS A 87 -10.30 -1.79 -7.67
CA LYS A 87 -10.76 -0.39 -7.67
C LYS A 87 -10.35 0.29 -8.97
N LEU A 88 -9.08 0.15 -9.35
CA LEU A 88 -8.54 0.76 -10.58
C LEU A 88 -9.28 0.29 -11.84
N LYS A 89 -9.62 -1.00 -11.95
CA LYS A 89 -10.41 -1.56 -13.06
C LYS A 89 -11.83 -0.98 -13.17
N LYS A 90 -12.41 -0.56 -12.05
CA LYS A 90 -13.74 0.06 -12.03
C LYS A 90 -13.72 1.51 -12.46
N ASP A 91 -12.62 2.22 -12.16
CA ASP A 91 -12.50 3.66 -12.38
C ASP A 91 -11.77 4.03 -13.66
N PHE A 92 -10.87 3.17 -14.14
CA PHE A 92 -10.06 3.41 -15.32
C PHE A 92 -10.26 2.33 -16.38
N SER A 93 -10.44 2.75 -17.63
CA SER A 93 -10.41 1.88 -18.80
C SER A 93 -8.96 1.58 -19.25
N GLU A 94 -8.02 2.45 -18.90
CA GLU A 94 -6.57 2.24 -19.04
C GLU A 94 -5.89 2.82 -17.81
N PHE A 95 -5.02 2.02 -17.19
CA PHE A 95 -4.12 2.47 -16.13
C PHE A 95 -2.80 1.72 -16.23
N LYS A 96 -1.73 2.47 -16.36
CA LYS A 96 -0.41 1.92 -16.60
C LYS A 96 0.66 2.76 -15.89
N ALA A 97 1.57 2.10 -15.20
CA ALA A 97 2.75 2.68 -14.60
C ALA A 97 4.01 2.29 -15.39
N ILE A 98 4.70 3.24 -15.96
CA ILE A 98 6.00 3.07 -16.58
C ILE A 98 7.05 3.51 -15.57
N ILE A 99 7.91 2.59 -15.15
CA ILE A 99 8.85 2.79 -14.04
C ILE A 99 10.27 2.63 -14.57
N ASN A 100 11.05 3.70 -14.45
CA ASN A 100 12.48 3.69 -14.75
C ASN A 100 13.26 3.66 -13.43
N ILE A 101 14.08 2.61 -13.26
CA ILE A 101 14.92 2.41 -12.08
C ILE A 101 16.32 1.96 -12.52
N GLY A 102 17.33 2.79 -12.26
CA GLY A 102 18.66 2.58 -12.81
C GLY A 102 18.65 2.59 -14.35
N ASN A 103 19.11 1.50 -14.97
CA ASN A 103 19.12 1.31 -16.43
C ASN A 103 17.93 0.43 -16.92
N LYS A 104 16.95 0.17 -16.07
CA LYS A 104 15.81 -0.70 -16.37
C LYS A 104 14.54 0.11 -16.49
N THR A 105 13.71 -0.29 -17.46
CA THR A 105 12.35 0.22 -17.63
C THR A 105 11.40 -0.96 -17.56
N ILE A 106 10.39 -0.84 -16.71
CA ILE A 106 9.29 -1.81 -16.59
C ILE A 106 7.96 -1.10 -16.80
N THR A 107 6.98 -1.86 -17.26
CA THR A 107 5.60 -1.40 -17.37
C THR A 107 4.72 -2.36 -16.57
N ILE A 108 3.87 -1.79 -15.74
CA ILE A 108 2.89 -2.49 -14.91
C ILE A 108 1.53 -1.90 -15.28
N ASP A 109 0.54 -2.74 -15.52
CA ASP A 109 -0.80 -2.33 -15.92
C ASP A 109 -1.88 -3.17 -15.21
N LEU A 110 -3.14 -2.97 -15.59
CA LEU A 110 -4.28 -3.67 -14.98
C LEU A 110 -4.28 -5.18 -15.24
N ASP A 111 -3.63 -5.64 -16.31
CA ASP A 111 -3.57 -7.05 -16.70
C ASP A 111 -2.27 -7.71 -16.22
N HIS A 112 -1.22 -6.92 -16.10
CA HIS A 112 0.11 -7.33 -15.62
C HIS A 112 0.49 -6.47 -14.41
N PRO A 113 -0.10 -6.74 -13.22
CA PRO A 113 -0.01 -5.85 -12.07
C PRO A 113 1.31 -5.88 -11.32
N PHE A 114 2.26 -6.69 -11.72
CA PHE A 114 3.58 -6.75 -11.11
C PHE A 114 4.69 -7.03 -12.12
N ALA A 115 5.91 -6.66 -11.75
CA ALA A 115 7.12 -7.00 -12.49
C ALA A 115 8.25 -7.36 -11.51
N VAL A 116 9.06 -8.34 -11.89
CA VAL A 116 10.24 -8.77 -11.13
C VAL A 116 11.48 -8.27 -11.84
N LEU A 117 12.40 -7.67 -11.09
CA LEU A 117 13.66 -7.18 -11.62
C LEU A 117 14.80 -7.44 -10.63
N GLN A 118 15.96 -7.86 -11.15
CA GLN A 118 17.17 -7.96 -10.35
C GLN A 118 17.80 -6.57 -10.22
N LEU A 119 18.02 -6.12 -8.99
CA LEU A 119 18.69 -4.87 -8.67
C LEU A 119 19.89 -5.15 -7.76
N SER A 120 20.98 -4.44 -8.00
CA SER A 120 22.14 -4.46 -7.12
C SER A 120 21.89 -3.63 -5.86
N ASN A 121 22.69 -3.84 -4.83
CA ASN A 121 22.73 -2.91 -3.71
C ASN A 121 23.11 -1.49 -4.19
N GLY A 122 22.50 -0.49 -3.57
CA GLY A 122 22.75 0.91 -3.92
C GLY A 122 21.50 1.78 -3.83
N THR A 123 21.66 3.05 -4.14
CA THR A 123 20.56 4.03 -4.16
C THR A 123 20.17 4.32 -5.61
N TYR A 124 18.88 4.26 -5.88
CA TYR A 124 18.26 4.47 -7.18
C TYR A 124 17.30 5.64 -7.15
N GLN A 125 17.41 6.51 -8.14
CA GLN A 125 16.31 7.42 -8.48
C GLN A 125 15.32 6.63 -9.33
N VAL A 126 14.04 6.74 -8.97
CA VAL A 126 12.95 6.02 -9.64
C VAL A 126 12.03 7.04 -10.27
N HIS A 127 11.91 7.00 -11.59
CA HIS A 127 10.96 7.84 -12.33
C HIS A 127 9.73 7.01 -12.65
N ILE A 128 8.58 7.48 -12.19
CA ILE A 128 7.29 6.80 -12.35
C ILE A 128 6.40 7.68 -13.22
N THR A 129 6.01 7.19 -14.39
CA THR A 129 5.02 7.82 -15.25
C THR A 129 3.75 7.01 -15.23
N ILE A 130 2.68 7.60 -14.68
CA ILE A 130 1.33 7.05 -14.74
C ILE A 130 0.67 7.56 -16.02
N VAL A 131 0.15 6.64 -16.82
CA VAL A 131 -0.70 6.93 -17.98
C VAL A 131 -2.07 6.36 -17.70
N TYR A 132 -3.11 7.15 -17.88
CA TYR A 132 -4.46 6.73 -17.53
C TYR A 132 -5.51 7.19 -18.53
N GLN A 133 -6.62 6.47 -18.57
CA GLN A 133 -7.89 6.89 -19.13
C GLN A 133 -9.00 6.52 -18.15
N VAL A 134 -9.76 7.52 -17.72
CA VAL A 134 -10.92 7.32 -16.85
C VAL A 134 -12.01 6.55 -17.62
N SER A 135 -12.68 5.62 -16.96
CA SER A 135 -13.84 4.92 -17.53
C SER A 135 -14.93 5.92 -17.90
N GLN A 136 -15.74 5.61 -18.91
CA GLN A 136 -16.93 6.42 -19.23
C GLN A 136 -17.99 6.35 -18.13
N ASN A 137 -18.02 5.25 -17.38
CA ASN A 137 -18.93 5.01 -16.27
C ASN A 137 -18.13 4.49 -15.07
N PRO A 138 -17.33 5.34 -14.38
CA PRO A 138 -16.58 4.91 -13.22
C PRO A 138 -17.53 4.47 -12.11
N SER A 139 -17.23 3.36 -11.44
CA SER A 139 -18.09 2.75 -10.43
C SER A 139 -17.35 2.29 -9.18
N GLY A 140 -16.08 2.64 -9.06
CA GLY A 140 -15.24 2.34 -7.92
C GLY A 140 -15.31 3.40 -6.83
N ASP A 141 -14.18 3.62 -6.17
CA ASP A 141 -14.04 4.65 -5.14
C ASP A 141 -13.69 5.98 -5.80
N LEU A 142 -14.70 6.84 -5.96
CA LEU A 142 -14.56 8.12 -6.66
C LEU A 142 -13.76 9.18 -5.87
N ASN A 143 -13.31 8.86 -4.67
CA ASN A 143 -12.55 9.80 -3.83
C ASN A 143 -11.43 9.07 -3.08
N VAL A 144 -10.34 8.82 -3.78
CA VAL A 144 -9.14 8.17 -3.23
C VAL A 144 -8.17 9.24 -2.71
N ASN A 145 -7.74 9.11 -1.47
CA ASN A 145 -6.82 10.05 -0.85
C ASN A 145 -5.69 9.32 -0.12
N ASN A 146 -4.45 9.58 -0.55
CA ASN A 146 -3.22 9.10 0.10
C ASN A 146 -3.16 7.57 0.33
N GLU A 147 -3.69 6.78 -0.63
CA GLU A 147 -3.55 5.32 -0.61
C GLU A 147 -2.24 4.88 -1.30
N PRO A 148 -1.55 3.84 -0.76
CA PRO A 148 -0.39 3.27 -1.44
C PRO A 148 -0.80 2.66 -2.79
N LEU A 149 -0.16 3.09 -3.88
CA LEU A 149 -0.47 2.63 -5.24
C LEU A 149 0.52 1.57 -5.74
N LEU A 150 1.80 1.79 -5.48
CA LEU A 150 2.90 0.91 -5.89
C LEU A 150 3.72 0.54 -4.68
N ILE A 151 4.09 -0.74 -4.59
CA ILE A 151 5.01 -1.24 -3.57
C ILE A 151 6.20 -1.93 -4.23
N ILE A 152 7.33 -1.94 -3.53
CA ILE A 152 8.51 -2.73 -3.87
C ILE A 152 8.88 -3.60 -2.67
N HIS A 153 9.14 -4.87 -2.91
CA HIS A 153 9.60 -5.80 -1.87
C HIS A 153 10.63 -6.78 -2.42
N PRO A 154 11.52 -7.34 -1.57
CA PRO A 154 12.45 -8.38 -1.99
C PRO A 154 11.69 -9.68 -2.31
N GLY A 155 12.29 -10.48 -3.20
CA GLY A 155 11.76 -11.78 -3.61
C GLY A 155 10.87 -11.73 -4.85
N VAL A 156 10.48 -12.92 -5.30
CA VAL A 156 9.62 -13.15 -6.46
C VAL A 156 8.24 -13.54 -5.98
N VAL A 157 7.20 -12.83 -6.39
CA VAL A 157 5.81 -13.25 -6.17
C VAL A 157 5.49 -14.38 -7.12
N HIS A 158 5.16 -15.55 -6.58
CA HIS A 158 4.60 -16.65 -7.34
C HIS A 158 3.09 -16.42 -7.51
N LYS A 159 2.58 -16.64 -8.72
CA LYS A 159 1.19 -16.36 -9.09
C LYS A 159 0.16 -17.23 -8.33
N ASP A 160 0.61 -18.18 -7.54
CA ASP A 160 -0.21 -19.23 -6.91
C ASP A 160 -0.50 -18.98 -5.42
N ASP A 161 -0.08 -17.86 -4.83
CA ASP A 161 -0.24 -17.62 -3.39
C ASP A 161 -1.64 -17.09 -2.99
N HIS A 162 -2.62 -17.13 -3.90
CA HIS A 162 -4.03 -16.91 -3.57
C HIS A 162 -4.73 -18.22 -3.21
N HIS A 163 -4.16 -19.00 -2.28
CA HIS A 163 -4.94 -20.02 -1.57
C HIS A 163 -5.84 -19.31 -0.55
N GLU A 164 -7.08 -19.12 -0.95
CA GLU A 164 -8.17 -18.88 -0.01
C GLU A 164 -8.14 -19.99 1.04
N HIS A 165 -7.87 -19.62 2.28
CA HIS A 165 -8.11 -20.49 3.42
C HIS A 165 -9.61 -20.71 3.52
N HIS A 166 -10.13 -21.70 2.78
CA HIS A 166 -11.41 -22.30 3.11
C HIS A 166 -11.25 -22.99 4.46
N GLY A 167 -11.78 -22.35 5.50
CA GLY A 167 -11.91 -22.94 6.81
C GLY A 167 -12.74 -24.21 6.70
N HIS A 168 -12.11 -25.36 6.90
CA HIS A 168 -12.82 -26.61 7.14
C HIS A 168 -13.54 -26.48 8.48
N HIS A 169 -14.84 -26.23 8.42
CA HIS A 169 -15.75 -26.56 9.53
C HIS A 169 -15.75 -28.08 9.66
N HIS A 170 -15.10 -28.61 10.68
CA HIS A 170 -15.35 -29.94 11.18
C HIS A 170 -16.67 -29.91 11.95
N ASP A 171 -17.74 -30.29 11.29
CA ASP A 171 -18.96 -30.75 11.96
C ASP A 171 -18.66 -32.11 12.60
N ASN A 172 -18.44 -32.10 13.91
CA ASN A 172 -18.49 -33.31 14.72
C ASN A 172 -19.95 -33.71 14.86
N GLY A 173 -20.46 -34.50 13.95
CA GLY A 173 -21.70 -35.26 14.13
C GLY A 173 -21.48 -36.34 15.18
N ASN A 174 -22.08 -36.12 16.34
CA ASN A 174 -22.26 -37.14 17.36
C ASN A 174 -23.32 -38.13 16.85
N ASP A 175 -22.89 -39.33 16.43
CA ASP A 175 -23.79 -40.43 16.21
C ASP A 175 -24.11 -41.06 17.56
N ASP A 176 -25.28 -40.73 18.10
CA ASP A 176 -25.93 -41.42 19.20
C ASP A 176 -26.38 -42.82 18.71
N GLN A 177 -25.71 -43.86 19.16
CA GLN A 177 -26.18 -45.23 19.07
C GLN A 177 -27.27 -45.44 20.13
N GLY A 178 -28.52 -45.50 19.68
CA GLY A 178 -29.62 -45.98 20.43
C GLY A 178 -29.68 -47.53 20.34
N ASP A 179 -29.38 -48.21 21.43
CA ASP A 179 -29.66 -49.62 21.66
C ASP A 179 -31.18 -49.77 21.82
N ASP A 180 -31.83 -50.47 20.91
CA ASP A 180 -33.18 -50.97 21.14
C ASP A 180 -33.18 -52.45 21.46
N ASP A 181 -33.62 -52.64 22.66
CA ASP A 181 -33.77 -53.89 23.39
C ASP A 181 -34.88 -54.77 22.80
N GLN A 182 -34.70 -56.04 22.93
CA GLN A 182 -35.62 -57.11 22.53
C GLN A 182 -36.82 -57.18 23.48
N GLY A 183 -38.00 -57.28 22.91
CA GLY A 183 -39.22 -57.67 23.61
C GLY A 183 -39.93 -58.78 22.90
N ASP A 184 -39.92 -59.95 23.58
CA ASP A 184 -40.69 -61.16 23.22
C ASP A 184 -42.20 -60.92 23.25
N GLY A 185 -42.89 -61.63 22.35
CA GLY A 185 -44.32 -61.77 22.35
C GLY A 185 -44.84 -62.53 21.15
#